data_79c04a0069a34e835e57a0dfe1673da9
#
_entry.id   79c04a0069a34e835e57a0dfe1673da9
#
_cell.length_a   1.000
_cell.length_b   1.000
_cell.length_c   1.000
_cell.angle_alpha   90.00
_cell.angle_beta   90.00
_cell.angle_gamma   90.00
#
_symmetry.space_group_name_H-M   'P 1'
#
loop_
_entity.id
_entity.type
_entity.pdbx_description
1 polymer ?
#
loop_
_entity_poly.entity_id
_entity_poly.type
_entity_poly.pdbx_seq_one_letter_code
_entity_poly.pdbx_strand_id
1 'polypeptide(L)'
;MRILLVDDQALFRAGIKMLLESQPDLCCVGEAEDGLQAVAQAAQLQPEVILMDLQMPGLDGVLATREIMTAARAKGRPGPKIIALTTFRQDKAVLAAMRNGASGYLLKTADPEFLLASIRAVHKGQSVIVADAGGGLFSRAAPAPDHESVERLSAREKEVLLLVATGLGNPEIAAALFLTEATVKSHVRSILAKLELKTRVQLVSFAYRKHLLS
;
A
#
# COMPACT_ATOMS: atom_id res chain seq x y z
N MET A 1 -7.57 16.62 -9.51
CA MET A 1 -7.51 15.41 -8.66
C MET A 1 -7.77 15.80 -7.22
N ARG A 2 -8.77 15.21 -6.58
CA ARG A 2 -9.22 15.55 -5.22
C ARG A 2 -8.51 14.68 -4.18
N ILE A 3 -7.78 15.30 -3.27
CA ILE A 3 -6.93 14.60 -2.29
C ILE A 3 -7.39 14.94 -0.87
N LEU A 4 -7.60 13.91 -0.05
CA LEU A 4 -7.76 14.02 1.39
C LEU A 4 -6.42 13.73 2.06
N LEU A 5 -5.99 14.61 2.95
CA LEU A 5 -4.73 14.49 3.69
C LEU A 5 -5.02 14.11 5.13
N VAL A 6 -4.46 12.98 5.58
CA VAL A 6 -4.70 12.42 6.92
C VAL A 6 -3.37 12.18 7.62
N ASP A 7 -3.13 12.91 8.70
CA ASP A 7 -1.90 12.84 9.50
C ASP A 7 -2.11 13.57 10.83
N ASP A 8 -1.62 13.05 11.94
CA ASP A 8 -1.74 13.73 13.25
C ASP A 8 -0.78 14.91 13.42
N GLN A 9 0.28 14.99 12.61
CA GLN A 9 1.30 16.02 12.68
C GLN A 9 0.90 17.24 11.84
N ALA A 10 0.42 18.29 12.50
CA ALA A 10 -0.07 19.52 11.84
C ALA A 10 0.97 20.18 10.92
N LEU A 11 2.26 20.18 11.31
CA LEU A 11 3.33 20.76 10.47
C LEU A 11 3.55 19.96 9.20
N PHE A 12 3.51 18.63 9.28
CA PHE A 12 3.64 17.75 8.12
C PHE A 12 2.45 17.93 7.17
N ARG A 13 1.21 17.96 7.71
CA ARG A 13 0.01 18.24 6.90
C ARG A 13 0.12 19.58 6.17
N ALA A 14 0.51 20.65 6.86
CA ALA A 14 0.66 21.97 6.25
C ALA A 14 1.70 21.96 5.11
N GLY A 15 2.84 21.30 5.30
CA GLY A 15 3.87 21.16 4.27
C GLY A 15 3.38 20.39 3.03
N ILE A 16 2.70 19.26 3.22
CA ILE A 16 2.14 18.48 2.11
C ILE A 16 1.02 19.25 1.41
N LYS A 17 0.16 19.95 2.15
CA LYS A 17 -0.88 20.79 1.55
C LYS A 17 -0.30 21.86 0.63
N MET A 18 0.70 22.61 1.08
CA MET A 18 1.39 23.61 0.25
C MET A 18 1.98 22.98 -1.02
N LEU A 19 2.58 21.79 -0.89
CA LEU A 19 3.12 21.06 -2.03
C LEU A 19 2.02 20.66 -3.02
N LEU A 20 0.88 20.16 -2.55
CA LEU A 20 -0.25 19.80 -3.41
C LEU A 20 -0.85 21.02 -4.10
N GLU A 21 -1.04 22.12 -3.39
CA GLU A 21 -1.61 23.38 -3.91
C GLU A 21 -0.69 24.10 -4.90
N SER A 22 0.63 23.80 -4.89
CA SER A 22 1.56 24.28 -5.90
C SER A 22 1.34 23.62 -7.28
N GLN A 23 0.56 22.55 -7.35
CA GLN A 23 0.33 21.78 -8.57
C GLN A 23 -1.06 22.09 -9.15
N PRO A 24 -1.18 22.49 -10.42
CA PRO A 24 -2.47 22.90 -11.00
C PRO A 24 -3.47 21.74 -11.16
N ASP A 25 -2.99 20.49 -11.14
CA ASP A 25 -3.80 19.28 -11.31
C ASP A 25 -4.22 18.63 -10.00
N LEU A 26 -3.74 19.11 -8.83
CA LEU A 26 -4.00 18.55 -7.51
C LEU A 26 -4.78 19.56 -6.64
N CYS A 27 -5.68 19.04 -5.82
CA CYS A 27 -6.46 19.87 -4.91
C CYS A 27 -6.64 19.13 -3.58
N CYS A 28 -6.17 19.73 -2.48
CA CYS A 28 -6.45 19.25 -1.14
C CYS A 28 -7.91 19.63 -0.79
N VAL A 29 -8.80 18.64 -0.74
CA VAL A 29 -10.23 18.86 -0.48
C VAL A 29 -10.61 18.74 0.99
N GLY A 30 -9.71 18.25 1.82
CA GLY A 30 -9.90 18.13 3.27
C GLY A 30 -8.65 17.68 3.98
N GLU A 31 -8.62 17.88 5.28
CA GLU A 31 -7.57 17.47 6.19
C GLU A 31 -8.21 16.77 7.39
N ALA A 32 -7.59 15.68 7.85
CA ALA A 32 -7.99 14.97 9.05
C ALA A 32 -6.75 14.70 9.93
N GLU A 33 -6.93 14.71 11.23
CA GLU A 33 -5.86 14.49 12.21
C GLU A 33 -5.91 13.11 12.88
N ASP A 34 -6.97 12.36 12.61
CA ASP A 34 -7.15 10.99 13.09
C ASP A 34 -7.98 10.15 12.11
N GLY A 35 -8.05 8.85 12.38
CA GLY A 35 -8.76 7.90 11.53
C GLY A 35 -10.28 8.07 11.53
N LEU A 36 -10.89 8.54 12.62
CA LEU A 36 -12.34 8.78 12.69
C LEU A 36 -12.74 9.93 11.78
N GLN A 37 -12.01 11.05 11.86
CA GLN A 37 -12.19 12.18 10.96
C GLN A 37 -11.95 11.77 9.50
N ALA A 38 -10.92 10.94 9.24
CA ALA A 38 -10.61 10.45 7.92
C ALA A 38 -11.79 9.66 7.32
N VAL A 39 -12.41 8.75 8.07
CA VAL A 39 -13.58 7.97 7.63
C VAL A 39 -14.76 8.89 7.33
N ALA A 40 -15.06 9.82 8.24
CA ALA A 40 -16.16 10.77 8.06
C ALA A 40 -15.95 11.67 6.82
N GLN A 41 -14.75 12.26 6.69
CA GLN A 41 -14.44 13.14 5.56
C GLN A 41 -14.35 12.37 4.23
N ALA A 42 -13.84 11.14 4.21
CA ALA A 42 -13.84 10.32 3.01
C ALA A 42 -15.27 10.04 2.51
N ALA A 43 -16.21 9.79 3.41
CA ALA A 43 -17.60 9.60 3.07
C ALA A 43 -18.28 10.87 2.52
N GLN A 44 -17.99 12.02 3.10
CA GLN A 44 -18.57 13.32 2.73
C GLN A 44 -17.94 13.91 1.47
N LEU A 45 -16.61 13.96 1.42
CA LEU A 45 -15.85 14.65 0.39
C LEU A 45 -15.61 13.79 -0.85
N GLN A 46 -15.70 12.48 -0.74
CA GLN A 46 -15.44 11.51 -1.83
C GLN A 46 -14.14 11.82 -2.58
N PRO A 47 -12.99 11.80 -1.90
CA PRO A 47 -11.70 12.08 -2.52
C PRO A 47 -11.34 10.97 -3.52
N GLU A 48 -10.55 11.31 -4.54
CA GLU A 48 -10.01 10.35 -5.49
C GLU A 48 -8.79 9.63 -4.92
N VAL A 49 -7.98 10.37 -4.14
CA VAL A 49 -6.79 9.85 -3.46
C VAL A 49 -6.82 10.27 -1.99
N ILE A 50 -6.37 9.39 -1.11
CA ILE A 50 -6.13 9.69 0.31
C ILE A 50 -4.65 9.44 0.61
N LEU A 51 -3.99 10.44 1.17
CA LEU A 51 -2.69 10.28 1.82
C LEU A 51 -2.96 9.98 3.30
N MET A 52 -2.62 8.78 3.75
CA MET A 52 -3.03 8.26 5.05
C MET A 52 -1.82 7.91 5.92
N ASP A 53 -1.61 8.65 6.98
CA ASP A 53 -0.67 8.20 8.01
C ASP A 53 -1.15 6.90 8.64
N LEU A 54 -0.25 5.96 8.83
CA LEU A 54 -0.56 4.68 9.49
C LEU A 54 -0.56 4.79 11.02
N GLN A 55 0.18 5.75 11.57
CA GLN A 55 0.37 5.89 13.02
C GLN A 55 -0.29 7.17 13.53
N MET A 56 -1.53 7.03 13.96
CA MET A 56 -2.30 8.12 14.57
C MET A 56 -2.96 7.67 15.87
N PRO A 57 -3.19 8.56 16.83
CA PRO A 57 -3.91 8.23 18.05
C PRO A 57 -5.37 7.88 17.76
N GLY A 58 -5.95 7.02 18.61
CA GLY A 58 -7.32 6.56 18.45
C GLY A 58 -7.49 5.51 17.35
N LEU A 59 -8.22 5.84 16.29
CA LEU A 59 -8.34 4.97 15.12
C LEU A 59 -7.12 5.17 14.21
N ASP A 60 -6.27 4.14 14.14
CA ASP A 60 -5.07 4.17 13.29
C ASP A 60 -5.41 4.15 11.79
N GLY A 61 -4.42 4.49 10.95
CA GLY A 61 -4.62 4.56 9.50
C GLY A 61 -4.88 3.19 8.84
N VAL A 62 -4.46 2.08 9.46
CA VAL A 62 -4.74 0.73 8.95
C VAL A 62 -6.22 0.41 9.10
N LEU A 63 -6.79 0.68 10.27
CA LEU A 63 -8.21 0.48 10.55
C LEU A 63 -9.07 1.47 9.77
N ALA A 64 -8.67 2.74 9.70
CA ALA A 64 -9.36 3.75 8.89
C ALA A 64 -9.41 3.34 7.40
N THR A 65 -8.30 2.83 6.85
CA THR A 65 -8.25 2.29 5.48
C THR A 65 -9.28 1.18 5.29
N ARG A 66 -9.36 0.22 6.22
CA ARG A 66 -10.34 -0.87 6.17
C ARG A 66 -11.77 -0.34 6.15
N GLU A 67 -12.10 0.59 7.03
CA GLU A 67 -13.47 1.13 7.15
C GLU A 67 -13.89 1.91 5.91
N ILE A 68 -13.00 2.77 5.38
CA ILE A 68 -13.23 3.52 4.15
C ILE A 68 -13.48 2.58 2.97
N MET A 69 -12.65 1.55 2.81
CA MET A 69 -12.77 0.61 1.70
C MET A 69 -14.00 -0.29 1.84
N THR A 70 -14.36 -0.69 3.06
CA THR A 70 -15.57 -1.47 3.35
C THR A 70 -16.83 -0.65 3.04
N ALA A 71 -16.86 0.61 3.47
CA ALA A 71 -17.98 1.52 3.20
C ALA A 71 -18.15 1.80 1.69
N ALA A 72 -17.07 1.90 0.94
CA ALA A 72 -17.12 2.07 -0.51
C ALA A 72 -17.71 0.82 -1.20
N ARG A 73 -17.24 -0.37 -0.82
CA ARG A 73 -17.76 -1.66 -1.34
C ARG A 73 -19.24 -1.84 -1.03
N ALA A 74 -19.68 -1.53 0.19
CA ALA A 74 -21.09 -1.64 0.58
C ALA A 74 -22.01 -0.75 -0.27
N LYS A 75 -21.48 0.35 -0.81
CA LYS A 75 -22.18 1.26 -1.72
C LYS A 75 -22.04 0.90 -3.20
N GLY A 76 -21.39 -0.23 -3.52
CA GLY A 76 -21.12 -0.65 -4.91
C GLY A 76 -20.21 0.31 -5.69
N ARG A 77 -19.36 1.09 -5.00
CA ARG A 77 -18.45 2.07 -5.64
C ARG A 77 -17.00 1.61 -5.58
N PRO A 78 -16.19 1.97 -6.56
CA PRO A 78 -14.75 1.88 -6.39
C PRO A 78 -14.35 2.81 -5.23
N GLY A 79 -13.59 2.28 -4.27
CA GLY A 79 -13.05 3.08 -3.17
C GLY A 79 -12.00 4.09 -3.66
N PRO A 80 -11.69 5.10 -2.82
CA PRO A 80 -10.59 6.01 -3.11
C PRO A 80 -9.27 5.23 -3.21
N LYS A 81 -8.31 5.79 -3.92
CA LYS A 81 -6.94 5.26 -3.91
C LYS A 81 -6.26 5.72 -2.64
N ILE A 82 -5.72 4.81 -1.84
CA ILE A 82 -5.10 5.14 -0.55
C ILE A 82 -3.60 4.90 -0.64
N ILE A 83 -2.80 5.95 -0.40
CA ILE A 83 -1.35 5.87 -0.23
C ILE A 83 -1.07 5.97 1.27
N ALA A 84 -0.56 4.90 1.86
CA ALA A 84 -0.14 4.88 3.24
C ALA A 84 1.18 5.67 3.41
N LEU A 85 1.22 6.57 4.38
CA LEU A 85 2.42 7.29 4.78
C LEU A 85 2.97 6.69 6.07
N THR A 86 4.28 6.59 6.21
CA THR A 86 4.90 6.08 7.44
C THR A 86 6.29 6.68 7.66
N THR A 87 6.67 6.83 8.92
CA THR A 87 8.02 7.28 9.30
C THR A 87 9.03 6.13 9.31
N PHE A 88 8.58 4.90 9.51
CA PHE A 88 9.44 3.72 9.63
C PHE A 88 8.99 2.61 8.68
N ARG A 89 9.93 1.77 8.29
CA ARG A 89 9.69 0.50 7.57
C ARG A 89 9.02 -0.52 8.51
N GLN A 90 7.80 -0.24 8.95
CA GLN A 90 7.04 -1.20 9.74
C GLN A 90 6.34 -2.16 8.78
N ASP A 91 7.03 -3.21 8.40
CA ASP A 91 6.51 -4.21 7.47
C ASP A 91 5.09 -4.71 7.83
N LYS A 92 4.79 -4.87 9.12
CA LYS A 92 3.49 -5.35 9.58
C LYS A 92 2.35 -4.36 9.34
N ALA A 93 2.52 -3.09 9.67
CA ALA A 93 1.48 -2.06 9.47
C ALA A 93 1.26 -1.78 7.98
N VAL A 94 2.33 -1.69 7.20
CA VAL A 94 2.26 -1.53 5.74
C VAL A 94 1.56 -2.71 5.10
N LEU A 95 1.92 -3.95 5.47
CA LEU A 95 1.26 -5.16 4.98
C LEU A 95 -0.23 -5.18 5.34
N ALA A 96 -0.58 -4.79 6.56
CA ALA A 96 -1.97 -4.69 7.00
C ALA A 96 -2.75 -3.63 6.21
N ALA A 97 -2.17 -2.45 5.96
CA ALA A 97 -2.80 -1.41 5.14
C ALA A 97 -3.04 -1.89 3.71
N MET A 98 -2.06 -2.58 3.10
CA MET A 98 -2.20 -3.14 1.76
C MET A 98 -3.31 -4.20 1.68
N ARG A 99 -3.44 -5.08 2.70
CA ARG A 99 -4.55 -6.04 2.80
C ARG A 99 -5.90 -5.37 2.90
N ASN A 100 -5.97 -4.25 3.60
CA ASN A 100 -7.19 -3.47 3.78
C ASN A 100 -7.55 -2.62 2.55
N GLY A 101 -6.72 -2.67 1.49
CA GLY A 101 -7.02 -2.04 0.20
C GLY A 101 -6.24 -0.76 -0.09
N ALA A 102 -5.15 -0.48 0.65
CA ALA A 102 -4.23 0.59 0.26
C ALA A 102 -3.63 0.28 -1.12
N SER A 103 -3.50 1.32 -1.94
CA SER A 103 -3.00 1.24 -3.32
C SER A 103 -1.48 1.39 -3.40
N GLY A 104 -0.87 1.88 -2.32
CA GLY A 104 0.56 2.06 -2.22
C GLY A 104 1.00 2.48 -0.82
N TYR A 105 2.31 2.57 -0.60
CA TYR A 105 2.85 3.20 0.58
C TYR A 105 4.13 3.97 0.27
N LEU A 106 4.38 5.02 1.07
CA LEU A 106 5.55 5.87 0.99
C LEU A 106 6.09 6.15 2.39
N LEU A 107 7.39 6.35 2.48
CA LEU A 107 7.99 6.96 3.67
C LEU A 107 7.66 8.46 3.73
N LYS A 108 7.40 8.99 4.92
CA LYS A 108 7.22 10.45 5.13
C LYS A 108 8.49 11.26 4.76
N THR A 109 9.64 10.59 4.67
CA THR A 109 10.92 11.15 4.21
C THR A 109 11.12 11.08 2.69
N ALA A 110 10.10 10.64 1.94
CA ALA A 110 10.17 10.59 0.49
C ALA A 110 10.34 12.00 -0.11
N ASP A 111 11.07 12.07 -1.21
CA ASP A 111 11.24 13.30 -1.95
C ASP A 111 9.87 13.87 -2.41
N PRO A 112 9.65 15.19 -2.32
CA PRO A 112 8.41 15.83 -2.72
C PRO A 112 7.99 15.54 -4.16
N GLU A 113 8.91 15.55 -5.12
CA GLU A 113 8.62 15.23 -6.52
C GLU A 113 8.18 13.77 -6.66
N PHE A 114 8.79 12.90 -5.88
CA PHE A 114 8.44 11.49 -5.87
C PHE A 114 7.05 11.25 -5.26
N LEU A 115 6.66 11.97 -4.20
CA LEU A 115 5.29 11.94 -3.65
C LEU A 115 4.27 12.37 -4.71
N LEU A 116 4.51 13.49 -5.41
CA LEU A 116 3.62 14.00 -6.46
C LEU A 116 3.48 13.00 -7.62
N ALA A 117 4.58 12.41 -8.06
CA ALA A 117 4.57 11.37 -9.10
C ALA A 117 3.80 10.12 -8.66
N SER A 118 3.95 9.73 -7.39
CA SER A 118 3.27 8.58 -6.80
C SER A 118 1.76 8.78 -6.71
N ILE A 119 1.30 9.97 -6.34
CA ILE A 119 -0.12 10.34 -6.32
C ILE A 119 -0.72 10.18 -7.72
N ARG A 120 -0.06 10.72 -8.74
CA ARG A 120 -0.51 10.62 -10.13
C ARG A 120 -0.53 9.18 -10.65
N ALA A 121 0.47 8.38 -10.29
CA ALA A 121 0.56 6.97 -10.66
C ALA A 121 -0.56 6.14 -10.03
N VAL A 122 -0.79 6.32 -8.74
CA VAL A 122 -1.84 5.60 -8.00
C VAL A 122 -3.24 5.97 -8.49
N HIS A 123 -3.48 7.24 -8.78
CA HIS A 123 -4.75 7.67 -9.38
C HIS A 123 -5.02 6.99 -10.72
N LYS A 124 -3.99 6.77 -11.55
CA LYS A 124 -4.07 6.02 -12.82
C LYS A 124 -4.21 4.49 -12.63
N GLY A 125 -4.37 4.02 -11.39
CA GLY A 125 -4.53 2.59 -11.08
C GLY A 125 -3.21 1.82 -10.96
N GLN A 126 -2.07 2.50 -10.96
CA GLN A 126 -0.77 1.87 -10.70
C GLN A 126 -0.56 1.71 -9.19
N SER A 127 0.13 0.66 -8.76
CA SER A 127 0.53 0.51 -7.35
C SER A 127 1.92 1.10 -7.15
N VAL A 128 2.07 1.94 -6.12
CA VAL A 128 3.36 2.55 -5.77
C VAL A 128 3.85 1.98 -4.44
N ILE A 129 5.03 1.38 -4.45
CA ILE A 129 5.63 0.78 -3.27
C ILE A 129 7.09 1.21 -3.22
N VAL A 130 7.44 2.02 -2.22
CA VAL A 130 8.79 2.53 -2.04
C VAL A 130 9.34 2.20 -0.69
N ALA A 131 10.47 1.52 -0.71
CA ALA A 131 11.20 1.07 0.46
C ALA A 131 12.47 1.89 0.76
N ASP A 132 12.87 2.86 -0.07
CA ASP A 132 14.11 3.62 0.13
C ASP A 132 14.03 5.09 -0.28
N ALA A 133 14.54 5.94 0.62
CA ALA A 133 14.76 7.37 0.37
C ALA A 133 16.02 7.66 -0.47
N GLY A 134 16.72 6.64 -0.94
CA GLY A 134 18.07 6.79 -1.56
C GLY A 134 18.23 6.19 -2.96
N GLY A 135 17.19 5.69 -3.58
CA GLY A 135 17.31 5.09 -4.91
C GLY A 135 16.00 5.17 -5.66
N GLY A 136 15.81 6.25 -6.40
CA GLY A 136 14.70 6.43 -7.30
C GLY A 136 14.55 5.26 -8.26
N LEU A 137 13.72 4.32 -7.93
CA LEU A 137 13.19 3.36 -8.87
C LEU A 137 11.67 3.41 -8.74
N PHE A 138 11.06 4.19 -9.63
CA PHE A 138 9.72 3.88 -10.05
C PHE A 138 9.67 2.36 -10.29
N SER A 139 9.14 1.60 -9.34
CA SER A 139 8.57 0.35 -9.73
C SER A 139 7.35 0.75 -10.55
N ARG A 140 7.58 1.05 -11.82
CA ARG A 140 6.54 1.00 -12.82
C ARG A 140 5.74 -0.24 -12.43
N ALA A 141 4.43 -0.09 -12.20
CA ALA A 141 3.58 -1.24 -12.17
C ALA A 141 3.97 -2.06 -13.40
N ALA A 142 4.59 -3.20 -13.19
CA ALA A 142 4.67 -4.18 -14.23
C ALA A 142 3.22 -4.32 -14.74
N PRO A 143 2.98 -4.32 -16.04
CA PRO A 143 1.67 -4.59 -16.58
C PRO A 143 1.13 -5.77 -15.81
N ALA A 144 -0.17 -5.73 -15.42
CA ALA A 144 -0.77 -6.77 -14.59
C ALA A 144 -0.27 -8.12 -15.10
N PRO A 145 0.54 -8.86 -14.31
CA PRO A 145 1.08 -10.12 -14.84
C PRO A 145 -0.10 -11.00 -15.16
N ASP A 146 -0.15 -11.50 -16.39
CA ASP A 146 -1.17 -12.41 -16.88
C ASP A 146 -1.27 -13.65 -15.98
N HIS A 147 -2.40 -14.36 -16.03
CA HIS A 147 -2.60 -15.60 -15.28
C HIS A 147 -1.44 -16.60 -15.45
N GLU A 148 -0.76 -16.58 -16.59
CA GLU A 148 0.46 -17.36 -16.87
C GLU A 148 1.61 -17.14 -15.87
N SER A 149 1.70 -15.99 -15.19
CA SER A 149 2.82 -15.73 -14.28
C SER A 149 2.77 -16.56 -12.99
N VAL A 150 1.57 -16.89 -12.48
CA VAL A 150 1.40 -17.76 -11.30
C VAL A 150 1.69 -19.23 -11.63
N GLU A 151 1.47 -19.64 -12.87
CA GLU A 151 1.75 -21.01 -13.33
C GLU A 151 3.25 -21.32 -13.40
N ARG A 152 4.10 -20.28 -13.50
CA ARG A 152 5.56 -20.40 -13.45
C ARG A 152 6.10 -20.75 -12.05
N LEU A 153 5.27 -20.62 -11.02
CA LEU A 153 5.65 -20.96 -9.64
C LEU A 153 5.48 -22.47 -9.40
N SER A 154 6.48 -23.07 -8.76
CA SER A 154 6.34 -24.44 -8.25
C SER A 154 5.25 -24.52 -7.18
N ALA A 155 4.75 -25.73 -6.89
CA ALA A 155 3.78 -25.95 -5.83
C ALA A 155 4.24 -25.34 -4.50
N ARG A 156 5.52 -25.53 -4.15
CA ARG A 156 6.12 -25.00 -2.91
C ARG A 156 6.22 -23.49 -2.91
N GLU A 157 6.52 -22.88 -4.04
CA GLU A 157 6.54 -21.42 -4.15
C GLU A 157 5.13 -20.82 -4.06
N LYS A 158 4.10 -21.50 -4.57
CA LYS A 158 2.70 -21.09 -4.40
C LYS A 158 2.27 -21.12 -2.93
N GLU A 159 2.62 -22.17 -2.18
CA GLU A 159 2.37 -22.25 -0.74
C GLU A 159 3.05 -21.10 0.01
N VAL A 160 4.34 -20.85 -0.26
CA VAL A 160 5.07 -19.74 0.33
C VAL A 160 4.43 -18.39 -0.04
N LEU A 161 4.04 -18.19 -1.30
CA LEU A 161 3.36 -16.97 -1.75
C LEU A 161 2.06 -16.73 -0.99
N LEU A 162 1.23 -17.75 -0.81
CA LEU A 162 -0.03 -17.64 -0.05
C LEU A 162 0.24 -17.24 1.40
N LEU A 163 1.21 -17.86 2.08
CA LEU A 163 1.56 -17.51 3.45
C LEU A 163 2.20 -16.12 3.56
N VAL A 164 2.98 -15.69 2.57
CA VAL A 164 3.44 -14.29 2.48
C VAL A 164 2.25 -13.35 2.35
N ALA A 165 1.28 -13.70 1.54
CA ALA A 165 0.08 -12.89 1.32
C ALA A 165 -0.81 -12.78 2.57
N THR A 166 -0.84 -13.80 3.44
CA THR A 166 -1.47 -13.70 4.77
C THR A 166 -0.65 -12.88 5.77
N GLY A 167 0.57 -12.41 5.39
CA GLY A 167 1.43 -11.51 6.15
C GLY A 167 2.31 -12.19 7.18
N LEU A 168 2.45 -13.50 7.13
CA LEU A 168 3.37 -14.23 8.00
C LEU A 168 4.83 -13.85 7.69
N GLY A 169 5.65 -13.68 8.72
CA GLY A 169 7.10 -13.50 8.59
C GLY A 169 7.82 -14.78 8.18
N ASN A 170 9.10 -14.69 7.79
CA ASN A 170 9.87 -15.89 7.40
C ASN A 170 9.96 -16.94 8.52
N PRO A 171 10.13 -16.59 9.81
CA PRO A 171 10.11 -17.56 10.90
C PRO A 171 8.76 -18.30 10.98
N GLU A 172 7.65 -17.58 10.85
CA GLU A 172 6.30 -18.14 10.93
C GLU A 172 6.01 -19.06 9.74
N ILE A 173 6.43 -18.67 8.54
CA ILE A 173 6.32 -19.50 7.32
C ILE A 173 7.20 -20.74 7.45
N ALA A 174 8.40 -20.60 7.98
CA ALA A 174 9.31 -21.72 8.21
C ALA A 174 8.69 -22.76 9.14
N ALA A 175 8.08 -22.30 10.24
CA ALA A 175 7.35 -23.17 11.17
C ALA A 175 6.14 -23.84 10.51
N ALA A 176 5.31 -23.08 9.79
CA ALA A 176 4.10 -23.58 9.13
C ALA A 176 4.39 -24.63 8.04
N LEU A 177 5.51 -24.49 7.35
CA LEU A 177 5.89 -25.36 6.24
C LEU A 177 6.95 -26.40 6.57
N PHE A 178 7.40 -26.48 7.84
CA PHE A 178 8.49 -27.36 8.28
C PHE A 178 9.80 -27.12 7.49
N LEU A 179 10.16 -25.85 7.29
CA LEU A 179 11.35 -25.40 6.58
C LEU A 179 12.28 -24.61 7.51
N THR A 180 13.49 -24.34 7.03
CA THR A 180 14.36 -23.35 7.67
C THR A 180 14.03 -21.93 7.15
N GLU A 181 14.32 -20.90 7.95
CA GLU A 181 14.17 -19.50 7.49
C GLU A 181 15.00 -19.19 6.25
N ALA A 182 16.18 -19.81 6.15
CA ALA A 182 17.06 -19.64 4.97
C ALA A 182 16.38 -20.19 3.71
N THR A 183 15.70 -21.32 3.82
CA THR A 183 14.93 -21.92 2.72
C THR A 183 13.75 -21.03 2.32
N VAL A 184 13.01 -20.48 3.31
CA VAL A 184 11.91 -19.54 3.03
C VAL A 184 12.43 -18.28 2.33
N LYS A 185 13.54 -17.69 2.80
CA LYS A 185 14.20 -16.53 2.14
C LYS A 185 14.57 -16.85 0.69
N SER A 186 15.07 -18.06 0.42
CA SER A 186 15.40 -18.52 -0.93
C SER A 186 14.15 -18.61 -1.81
N HIS A 187 13.06 -19.22 -1.32
CA HIS A 187 11.79 -19.28 -2.04
C HIS A 187 11.23 -17.90 -2.33
N VAL A 188 11.18 -16.99 -1.34
CA VAL A 188 10.72 -15.61 -1.54
C VAL A 188 11.53 -14.90 -2.62
N ARG A 189 12.86 -15.05 -2.63
CA ARG A 189 13.72 -14.48 -3.68
C ARG A 189 13.40 -15.06 -5.06
N SER A 190 13.21 -16.38 -5.14
CA SER A 190 12.86 -17.05 -6.39
C SER A 190 11.50 -16.60 -6.92
N ILE A 191 10.48 -16.49 -6.05
CA ILE A 191 9.16 -15.99 -6.41
C ILE A 191 9.23 -14.56 -6.93
N LEU A 192 9.97 -13.68 -6.23
CA LEU A 192 10.19 -12.30 -6.67
C LEU A 192 10.79 -12.24 -8.06
N ALA A 193 11.83 -13.05 -8.33
CA ALA A 193 12.47 -13.10 -9.64
C ALA A 193 11.51 -13.61 -10.74
N LYS A 194 10.77 -14.70 -10.48
CA LYS A 194 9.83 -15.31 -11.46
C LYS A 194 8.65 -14.42 -11.80
N LEU A 195 8.18 -13.62 -10.83
CA LEU A 195 7.08 -12.67 -10.98
C LEU A 195 7.56 -11.26 -11.36
N GLU A 196 8.86 -11.07 -11.58
CA GLU A 196 9.48 -9.78 -11.90
C GLU A 196 9.17 -8.69 -10.86
N LEU A 197 9.03 -9.11 -9.59
CA LEU A 197 8.76 -8.24 -8.45
C LEU A 197 10.05 -7.98 -7.66
N LYS A 198 10.13 -6.83 -6.99
CA LYS A 198 11.35 -6.41 -6.28
C LYS A 198 11.23 -6.54 -4.76
N THR A 199 10.01 -6.49 -4.22
CA THR A 199 9.78 -6.45 -2.78
C THR A 199 8.71 -7.43 -2.32
N ARG A 200 8.81 -7.84 -1.04
CA ARG A 200 7.79 -8.68 -0.39
C ARG A 200 6.40 -8.03 -0.41
N VAL A 201 6.32 -6.71 -0.27
CA VAL A 201 5.04 -5.99 -0.32
C VAL A 201 4.41 -6.09 -1.71
N GLN A 202 5.22 -6.09 -2.77
CA GLN A 202 4.73 -6.35 -4.13
C GLN A 202 4.16 -7.76 -4.29
N LEU A 203 4.72 -8.77 -3.59
CA LEU A 203 4.14 -10.13 -3.57
C LEU A 203 2.75 -10.14 -2.93
N VAL A 204 2.59 -9.48 -1.79
CA VAL A 204 1.29 -9.35 -1.11
C VAL A 204 0.28 -8.67 -2.01
N SER A 205 0.63 -7.51 -2.55
CA SER A 205 -0.22 -6.75 -3.48
C SER A 205 -0.59 -7.56 -4.73
N PHE A 206 0.35 -8.33 -5.26
CA PHE A 206 0.14 -9.25 -6.39
C PHE A 206 -0.89 -10.33 -6.04
N ALA A 207 -0.72 -11.03 -4.90
CA ALA A 207 -1.62 -12.09 -4.48
C ALA A 207 -3.06 -11.60 -4.28
N TYR A 208 -3.23 -10.39 -3.70
CA TYR A 208 -4.55 -9.77 -3.54
C TYR A 208 -5.20 -9.40 -4.88
N ARG A 209 -4.46 -8.79 -5.81
CA ARG A 209 -4.98 -8.45 -7.14
C ARG A 209 -5.40 -9.67 -7.94
N LYS A 210 -4.72 -10.79 -7.76
CA LYS A 210 -5.01 -12.05 -8.44
C LYS A 210 -6.05 -12.91 -7.72
N HIS A 211 -6.64 -12.39 -6.64
CA HIS A 211 -7.63 -13.12 -5.82
C HIS A 211 -7.15 -14.52 -5.40
N LEU A 212 -5.85 -14.65 -5.09
CA LEU A 212 -5.28 -15.92 -4.64
C LEU A 212 -5.65 -16.27 -3.21
N LEU A 213 -6.19 -15.32 -2.46
CA LEU A 213 -6.75 -15.49 -1.12
C LEU A 213 -8.27 -15.38 -1.23
N SER A 214 -8.94 -16.49 -1.01
CA SER A 214 -10.39 -16.57 -0.83
C SER A 214 -10.80 -16.08 0.54
#